data_750b1624364d3d32fc245ad9bf206546
#
_entry.id   750b1624364d3d32fc245ad9bf206546
#
_cell.length_a   1.000
_cell.length_b   1.000
_cell.length_c   1.000
_cell.angle_alpha   90.00
_cell.angle_beta   90.00
_cell.angle_gamma   90.00
#
_symmetry.space_group_name_H-M   'P 1'
#
loop_
_entity.id
_entity.type
_entity.pdbx_description
1 polymer ?
#
loop_
_entity_poly.entity_id
_entity_poly.type
_entity_poly.pdbx_seq_one_letter_code
_entity_poly.pdbx_strand_id
1 'polypeptide(L)'
;DAINFVAVEHHEWTSYGGWGWALADYYEMDIMTRLDEPNMALLQEQEDPYWYKDRLTMPKFIVNAGLDEFQHPDDTHYWWSGMPEPKHFLMTPNAEHSEVTGILEVVPAIGAWGSYLLNGDETPSWTWTIDESTGEIVATLNHVGVVYEASMWYAHSCGNNVDGTKRRDFRIANMDQPCACGIFNISYEGYCANLKSMWTREILDQEIVKGKRTFRASRQPLED
;
A
#
# COMPACT_ATOMS: atom_id res chain seq x y z
N ASP A 1 -8.90 3.81 8.86
CA ASP A 1 -8.16 3.36 10.05
C ASP A 1 -7.00 2.48 9.62
N ALA A 2 -5.84 2.67 10.25
CA ALA A 2 -4.71 1.78 10.06
C ALA A 2 -5.07 0.37 10.55
N ILE A 3 -4.71 -0.64 9.77
CA ILE A 3 -4.86 -2.04 10.16
C ILE A 3 -3.54 -2.48 10.79
N ASN A 4 -3.58 -2.96 12.04
CA ASN A 4 -2.40 -3.27 12.87
C ASN A 4 -1.56 -2.01 13.18
N PHE A 5 -2.24 -1.00 13.71
CA PHE A 5 -1.77 0.37 13.89
C PHE A 5 -0.36 0.46 14.46
N VAL A 6 -0.08 -0.15 15.61
CA VAL A 6 1.25 -0.05 16.24
C VAL A 6 2.37 -0.57 15.33
N ALA A 7 2.15 -1.69 14.64
CA ALA A 7 3.16 -2.26 13.76
C ALA A 7 3.41 -1.38 12.53
N VAL A 8 2.35 -0.80 11.98
CA VAL A 8 2.40 0.12 10.83
C VAL A 8 3.14 1.41 11.21
N GLU A 9 2.83 1.97 12.36
CA GLU A 9 3.49 3.21 12.81
C GLU A 9 4.98 3.02 13.13
N HIS A 10 5.37 1.88 13.69
CA HIS A 10 6.79 1.53 13.82
C HIS A 10 7.47 1.35 12.47
N HIS A 11 6.75 0.80 11.49
CA HIS A 11 7.25 0.71 10.12
C HIS A 11 7.46 2.09 9.50
N GLU A 12 6.50 2.99 9.66
CA GLU A 12 6.62 4.37 9.18
C GLU A 12 7.86 5.04 9.78
N TRP A 13 8.02 4.96 11.09
CA TRP A 13 9.20 5.52 11.77
C TRP A 13 10.51 5.05 11.16
N THR A 14 10.65 3.75 10.91
CA THR A 14 11.88 3.19 10.34
C THR A 14 12.06 3.53 8.86
N SER A 15 10.98 3.64 8.12
CA SER A 15 10.99 3.90 6.68
C SER A 15 11.24 5.37 6.34
N TYR A 16 10.66 6.28 7.11
CA TYR A 16 10.78 7.73 6.88
C TYR A 16 11.87 8.37 7.75
N GLY A 17 12.33 7.67 8.77
CA GLY A 17 13.23 8.23 9.79
C GLY A 17 12.51 9.12 10.81
N GLY A 18 11.22 8.92 10.99
CA GLY A 18 10.32 9.67 11.88
C GLY A 18 8.88 9.55 11.42
N TRP A 19 7.94 9.95 12.23
CA TRP A 19 6.53 9.97 11.85
C TRP A 19 6.22 11.06 10.83
N GLY A 20 5.27 10.78 9.95
CA GLY A 20 4.82 11.72 8.93
C GLY A 20 4.05 12.90 9.51
N TRP A 21 4.01 14.00 8.77
CA TRP A 21 3.26 15.19 9.14
C TRP A 21 1.75 14.92 9.27
N ALA A 22 1.24 13.94 8.55
CA ALA A 22 -0.17 13.55 8.61
C ALA A 22 -0.59 13.03 10.00
N LEU A 23 0.36 12.54 10.79
CA LEU A 23 0.16 12.07 12.16
C LEU A 23 0.26 13.16 13.23
N ALA A 24 0.33 14.44 12.84
CA ALA A 24 0.50 15.55 13.78
C ALA A 24 -0.56 15.57 14.88
N ASP A 25 -1.85 15.34 14.53
CA ASP A 25 -2.94 15.32 15.50
C ASP A 25 -2.80 14.15 16.50
N TYR A 26 -2.34 13.00 16.03
CA TYR A 26 -2.05 11.84 16.89
C TYR A 26 -0.88 12.13 17.85
N TYR A 27 0.12 12.86 17.37
CA TYR A 27 1.25 13.28 18.16
C TYR A 27 0.84 14.31 19.24
N GLU A 28 -0.01 15.27 18.90
CA GLU A 28 -0.55 16.26 19.84
C GLU A 28 -1.41 15.62 20.91
N MET A 29 -2.04 14.48 20.63
CA MET A 29 -2.80 13.69 21.61
C MET A 29 -1.93 12.70 22.42
N ASP A 30 -0.62 12.76 22.30
CA ASP A 30 0.34 11.85 22.93
C ASP A 30 0.20 10.37 22.50
N ILE A 31 -0.51 10.06 21.43
CA ILE A 31 -0.69 8.68 20.94
C ILE A 31 0.63 8.14 20.41
N MET A 32 1.31 8.92 19.54
CA MET A 32 2.55 8.49 18.89
C MET A 32 3.71 8.31 19.88
N THR A 33 3.73 9.06 20.96
CA THR A 33 4.75 8.96 22.02
C THR A 33 4.55 7.76 22.94
N ARG A 34 3.41 7.08 22.84
CA ARG A 34 2.96 6.01 23.76
C ARG A 34 2.60 4.71 23.05
N LEU A 35 3.08 4.52 21.82
CA LEU A 35 2.76 3.32 21.01
C LEU A 35 3.08 1.99 21.73
N ASP A 36 4.12 1.96 22.55
CA ASP A 36 4.56 0.79 23.30
C ASP A 36 3.99 0.69 24.71
N GLU A 37 3.12 1.62 25.12
CA GLU A 37 2.51 1.56 26.45
C GLU A 37 1.36 0.54 26.49
N PRO A 38 1.15 -0.11 27.65
CA PRO A 38 0.06 -1.11 27.79
C PRO A 38 -1.34 -0.57 27.46
N ASN A 39 -1.58 0.73 27.66
CA ASN A 39 -2.87 1.35 27.35
C ASN A 39 -3.15 1.44 25.86
N MET A 40 -2.12 1.35 25.00
CA MET A 40 -2.30 1.34 23.56
C MET A 40 -3.13 0.11 23.11
N ALA A 41 -2.99 -1.03 23.79
CA ALA A 41 -3.82 -2.20 23.53
C ALA A 41 -5.33 -1.91 23.66
N LEU A 42 -5.72 -1.07 24.62
CA LEU A 42 -7.13 -0.68 24.82
C LEU A 42 -7.65 0.19 23.66
N LEU A 43 -6.80 1.04 23.12
CA LEU A 43 -7.15 1.83 21.94
C LEU A 43 -7.29 0.94 20.72
N GLN A 44 -6.33 0.04 20.47
CA GLN A 44 -6.37 -0.90 19.36
C GLN A 44 -7.57 -1.85 19.44
N GLU A 45 -7.97 -2.32 20.61
CA GLU A 45 -9.18 -3.15 20.79
C GLU A 45 -10.47 -2.46 20.31
N GLN A 46 -10.50 -1.13 20.33
CA GLN A 46 -11.67 -0.35 19.92
C GLN A 46 -11.60 0.12 18.47
N GLU A 47 -10.45 0.58 18.03
CA GLU A 47 -10.29 1.30 16.77
C GLU A 47 -9.63 0.46 15.67
N ASP A 48 -8.75 -0.50 16.03
CA ASP A 48 -7.96 -1.24 15.06
C ASP A 48 -8.65 -2.54 14.62
N PRO A 49 -9.05 -2.67 13.34
CA PRO A 49 -9.70 -3.88 12.82
C PRO A 49 -8.88 -5.15 13.01
N TYR A 50 -7.58 -5.05 13.10
CA TYR A 50 -6.71 -6.21 13.28
C TYR A 50 -6.90 -6.90 14.64
N TRP A 51 -7.28 -6.14 15.67
CA TRP A 51 -7.51 -6.67 17.01
C TRP A 51 -8.80 -7.48 17.15
N TYR A 52 -9.77 -7.21 16.28
CA TYR A 52 -11.03 -7.97 16.22
C TYR A 52 -11.25 -8.67 14.88
N LYS A 53 -10.16 -8.92 14.15
CA LYS A 53 -10.18 -9.55 12.82
C LYS A 53 -10.93 -10.87 12.75
N ASP A 54 -10.90 -11.68 13.81
CA ASP A 54 -11.59 -12.97 13.84
C ASP A 54 -13.12 -12.84 13.70
N ARG A 55 -13.66 -11.66 13.95
CA ARG A 55 -15.07 -11.32 13.72
C ARG A 55 -15.35 -10.84 12.30
N LEU A 56 -14.31 -10.47 11.55
CA LEU A 56 -14.40 -9.91 10.20
C LEU A 56 -14.41 -11.03 9.15
N THR A 57 -15.38 -11.94 9.26
CA THR A 57 -15.49 -13.10 8.37
C THR A 57 -16.26 -12.81 7.07
N MET A 58 -16.90 -11.64 6.95
CA MET A 58 -17.55 -11.20 5.73
C MET A 58 -16.52 -10.93 4.62
N PRO A 59 -16.94 -11.00 3.34
CA PRO A 59 -16.09 -10.55 2.23
C PRO A 59 -15.63 -9.10 2.41
N LYS A 60 -14.34 -8.86 2.19
CA LYS A 60 -13.71 -7.55 2.35
C LYS A 60 -13.05 -7.12 1.06
N PHE A 61 -13.16 -5.83 0.74
CA PHE A 61 -12.41 -5.15 -0.30
C PHE A 61 -11.69 -3.96 0.32
N ILE A 62 -10.36 -4.03 0.34
CA ILE A 62 -9.51 -3.05 1.00
C ILE A 62 -8.87 -2.22 -0.10
N VAL A 63 -8.93 -0.90 0.04
CA VAL A 63 -8.35 0.06 -0.91
C VAL A 63 -7.31 0.88 -0.18
N ASN A 64 -6.12 0.99 -0.78
CA ASN A 64 -5.04 1.83 -0.31
C ASN A 64 -4.46 2.64 -1.44
N ALA A 65 -3.99 3.84 -1.11
CA ALA A 65 -3.31 4.73 -2.03
C ALA A 65 -1.80 4.43 -2.13
N GLY A 66 -1.25 4.51 -3.34
CA GLY A 66 0.18 4.23 -3.57
C GLY A 66 1.12 5.37 -3.17
N LEU A 67 0.58 6.59 -2.96
CA LEU A 67 1.32 7.79 -2.53
C LEU A 67 0.74 8.37 -1.24
N ASP A 68 0.16 7.51 -0.42
CA ASP A 68 -0.53 7.84 0.82
C ASP A 68 0.39 8.54 1.82
N GLU A 69 -0.12 9.58 2.49
CA GLU A 69 0.60 10.33 3.52
C GLU A 69 0.51 9.71 4.91
N PHE A 70 -0.47 8.78 5.10
CA PHE A 70 -0.68 8.07 6.36
C PHE A 70 -0.22 6.62 6.31
N GLN A 71 -0.52 5.92 5.20
CA GLN A 71 -0.33 4.48 5.11
C GLN A 71 0.72 4.14 4.06
N HIS A 72 1.74 3.41 4.46
CA HIS A 72 2.76 2.94 3.54
C HIS A 72 2.19 1.96 2.50
N PRO A 73 2.62 1.98 1.24
CA PRO A 73 2.18 1.01 0.24
C PRO A 73 2.55 -0.43 0.58
N ASP A 74 3.57 -0.67 1.41
CA ASP A 74 4.00 -1.99 1.85
C ASP A 74 3.53 -2.39 3.27
N ASP A 75 2.64 -1.63 3.89
CA ASP A 75 2.05 -1.94 5.20
C ASP A 75 1.27 -3.26 5.21
N THR A 76 0.82 -3.73 4.05
CA THR A 76 0.20 -5.06 3.88
C THR A 76 1.04 -6.19 4.47
N HIS A 77 2.36 -6.02 4.56
CA HIS A 77 3.27 -6.96 5.21
C HIS A 77 2.86 -7.26 6.67
N TYR A 78 2.33 -6.27 7.37
CA TYR A 78 2.02 -6.36 8.80
C TYR A 78 0.62 -6.90 9.12
N TRP A 79 -0.28 -6.93 8.15
CA TRP A 79 -1.66 -7.28 8.44
C TRP A 79 -2.31 -8.24 7.43
N TRP A 80 -1.87 -8.29 6.18
CA TRP A 80 -2.55 -9.04 5.13
C TRP A 80 -2.72 -10.52 5.47
N SER A 81 -1.66 -11.19 5.87
CA SER A 81 -1.70 -12.63 6.17
C SER A 81 -2.57 -12.97 7.38
N GLY A 82 -2.72 -12.03 8.32
CA GLY A 82 -3.52 -12.21 9.52
C GLY A 82 -5.01 -11.95 9.35
N MET A 83 -5.41 -11.22 8.29
CA MET A 83 -6.83 -10.93 8.02
C MET A 83 -7.52 -12.15 7.41
N PRO A 84 -8.73 -12.54 7.91
CA PRO A 84 -9.44 -13.70 7.39
C PRO A 84 -9.94 -13.52 5.96
N GLU A 85 -10.07 -14.63 5.25
CA GLU A 85 -10.71 -14.66 3.92
C GLU A 85 -12.26 -14.58 4.05
N PRO A 86 -13.00 -14.21 2.99
CA PRO A 86 -12.51 -13.70 1.70
C PRO A 86 -12.06 -12.23 1.80
N LYS A 87 -10.96 -11.91 1.15
CA LYS A 87 -10.43 -10.55 1.12
C LYS A 87 -9.84 -10.23 -0.25
N HIS A 88 -10.03 -8.99 -0.67
CA HIS A 88 -9.49 -8.45 -1.91
C HIS A 88 -8.79 -7.12 -1.61
N PHE A 89 -7.81 -6.80 -2.41
CA PHE A 89 -7.00 -5.60 -2.23
C PHE A 89 -6.85 -4.84 -3.55
N LEU A 90 -7.02 -3.54 -3.49
CA LEU A 90 -6.68 -2.61 -4.55
C LEU A 90 -5.66 -1.62 -3.99
N MET A 91 -4.45 -1.62 -4.55
CA MET A 91 -3.53 -0.51 -4.42
C MET A 91 -3.79 0.45 -5.58
N THR A 92 -4.19 1.67 -5.29
CA THR A 92 -4.43 2.70 -6.31
C THR A 92 -3.13 3.47 -6.57
N PRO A 93 -2.40 3.17 -7.65
CA PRO A 93 -1.14 3.85 -7.92
C PRO A 93 -1.37 5.33 -8.15
N ASN A 94 -0.43 6.16 -7.67
CA ASN A 94 -0.46 7.61 -7.86
C ASN A 94 -1.68 8.32 -7.24
N ALA A 95 -2.39 7.65 -6.32
CA ALA A 95 -3.39 8.26 -5.48
C ALA A 95 -2.79 8.65 -4.12
N GLU A 96 -3.26 9.72 -3.55
CA GLU A 96 -3.00 10.18 -2.19
C GLU A 96 -4.08 9.64 -1.23
N HIS A 97 -3.93 9.85 0.06
CA HIS A 97 -4.79 9.28 1.11
C HIS A 97 -6.30 9.46 0.87
N SER A 98 -6.74 10.57 0.30
CA SER A 98 -8.17 10.83 0.03
C SER A 98 -8.71 10.05 -1.17
N GLU A 99 -7.86 9.38 -1.94
CA GLU A 99 -8.18 8.66 -3.18
C GLU A 99 -8.84 9.52 -4.28
N VAL A 100 -8.80 10.86 -4.15
CA VAL A 100 -9.42 11.75 -5.15
C VAL A 100 -8.78 11.58 -6.52
N THR A 101 -7.46 11.48 -6.59
CA THR A 101 -6.74 11.29 -7.85
C THR A 101 -6.91 9.87 -8.40
N GLY A 102 -7.26 8.88 -7.57
CA GLY A 102 -7.55 7.49 -7.92
C GLY A 102 -9.03 7.17 -8.17
N ILE A 103 -9.93 8.14 -8.03
CA ILE A 103 -11.40 7.92 -8.01
C ILE A 103 -11.92 7.18 -9.24
N LEU A 104 -11.32 7.40 -10.41
CA LEU A 104 -11.72 6.75 -11.66
C LEU A 104 -11.34 5.26 -11.71
N GLU A 105 -10.46 4.79 -10.84
CA GLU A 105 -10.11 3.39 -10.66
C GLU A 105 -10.87 2.77 -9.50
N VAL A 106 -10.94 3.46 -8.38
CA VAL A 106 -11.58 3.00 -7.14
C VAL A 106 -13.07 2.75 -7.31
N VAL A 107 -13.82 3.70 -7.87
CA VAL A 107 -15.28 3.59 -7.97
C VAL A 107 -15.71 2.42 -8.87
N PRO A 108 -15.16 2.23 -10.08
CA PRO A 108 -15.48 1.07 -10.89
C PRO A 108 -15.08 -0.27 -10.23
N ALA A 109 -13.94 -0.31 -9.52
CA ALA A 109 -13.50 -1.52 -8.85
C ALA A 109 -14.44 -1.93 -7.70
N ILE A 110 -14.86 -0.97 -6.87
CA ILE A 110 -15.87 -1.19 -5.81
C ILE A 110 -17.21 -1.64 -6.44
N GLY A 111 -17.63 -0.99 -7.53
CA GLY A 111 -18.85 -1.35 -8.24
C GLY A 111 -18.82 -2.76 -8.80
N ALA A 112 -17.70 -3.17 -9.41
CA ALA A 112 -17.50 -4.52 -9.93
C ALA A 112 -17.53 -5.55 -8.79
N TRP A 113 -16.76 -5.33 -7.72
CA TRP A 113 -16.75 -6.20 -6.56
C TRP A 113 -18.13 -6.34 -5.92
N GLY A 114 -18.85 -5.22 -5.72
CA GLY A 114 -20.21 -5.23 -5.20
C GLY A 114 -21.17 -6.02 -6.08
N SER A 115 -21.00 -5.97 -7.42
CA SER A 115 -21.81 -6.75 -8.35
C SER A 115 -21.59 -8.26 -8.20
N TYR A 116 -20.34 -8.71 -8.03
CA TYR A 116 -20.06 -10.12 -7.74
C TYR A 116 -20.78 -10.58 -6.48
N LEU A 117 -20.72 -9.81 -5.40
CA LEU A 117 -21.38 -10.16 -4.14
C LEU A 117 -22.91 -10.19 -4.27
N LEU A 118 -23.51 -9.22 -4.92
CA LEU A 118 -24.97 -9.11 -5.06
C LEU A 118 -25.54 -10.21 -5.95
N ASN A 119 -24.79 -10.64 -6.96
CA ASN A 119 -25.21 -11.72 -7.85
C ASN A 119 -24.89 -13.11 -7.29
N GLY A 120 -24.08 -13.22 -6.24
CA GLY A 120 -23.56 -14.48 -5.73
C GLY A 120 -22.55 -15.14 -6.66
N ASP A 121 -21.89 -14.37 -7.50
CA ASP A 121 -20.87 -14.85 -8.43
C ASP A 121 -19.53 -15.05 -7.69
N GLU A 122 -18.73 -16.00 -8.20
CA GLU A 122 -17.37 -16.19 -7.71
C GLU A 122 -16.46 -15.04 -8.18
N THR A 123 -15.77 -14.41 -7.25
CA THR A 123 -14.75 -13.41 -7.58
C THR A 123 -13.54 -14.05 -8.23
N PRO A 124 -12.88 -13.38 -9.20
CA PRO A 124 -11.62 -13.87 -9.77
C PRO A 124 -10.60 -14.15 -8.67
N SER A 125 -9.89 -15.25 -8.80
CA SER A 125 -8.84 -15.64 -7.86
C SER A 125 -7.51 -15.89 -8.56
N TRP A 126 -6.44 -15.60 -7.86
CA TRP A 126 -5.07 -15.83 -8.31
C TRP A 126 -4.17 -16.18 -7.13
N THR A 127 -3.05 -16.77 -7.46
CA THR A 127 -1.94 -16.98 -6.53
C THR A 127 -0.71 -16.25 -7.05
N TRP A 128 0.17 -15.84 -6.15
CA TRP A 128 1.44 -15.24 -6.53
C TRP A 128 2.59 -15.76 -5.68
N THR A 129 3.78 -15.61 -6.23
CA THR A 129 5.04 -15.81 -5.53
C THR A 129 5.93 -14.60 -5.78
N ILE A 130 6.71 -14.25 -4.78
CA ILE A 130 7.73 -13.19 -4.86
C ILE A 130 9.07 -13.85 -4.56
N ASP A 131 10.03 -13.68 -5.44
CA ASP A 131 11.43 -14.04 -5.20
C ASP A 131 12.18 -12.79 -4.76
N GLU A 132 12.42 -12.66 -3.46
CA GLU A 132 13.08 -11.50 -2.88
C GLU A 132 14.52 -11.32 -3.37
N SER A 133 15.16 -12.38 -3.84
CA SER A 133 16.55 -12.31 -4.33
C SER A 133 16.67 -11.70 -5.73
N THR A 134 15.62 -11.82 -6.53
CA THR A 134 15.58 -11.35 -7.92
C THR A 134 14.57 -10.23 -8.14
N GLY A 135 13.68 -9.99 -7.18
CA GLY A 135 12.54 -9.09 -7.34
C GLY A 135 11.48 -9.61 -8.33
N GLU A 136 11.54 -10.90 -8.72
CA GLU A 136 10.55 -11.48 -9.62
C GLU A 136 9.23 -11.73 -8.88
N ILE A 137 8.13 -11.28 -9.49
CA ILE A 137 6.76 -11.59 -9.06
C ILE A 137 6.10 -12.43 -10.15
N VAL A 138 5.58 -13.58 -9.77
CA VAL A 138 4.85 -14.47 -10.67
C VAL A 138 3.41 -14.59 -10.20
N ALA A 139 2.46 -14.10 -10.98
CA ALA A 139 1.03 -14.20 -10.70
C ALA A 139 0.39 -15.25 -11.62
N THR A 140 -0.36 -16.17 -11.03
CA THR A 140 -1.05 -17.25 -11.76
C THR A 140 -2.54 -17.17 -11.47
N LEU A 141 -3.34 -17.09 -12.53
CA LEU A 141 -4.79 -17.09 -12.42
C LEU A 141 -5.32 -18.50 -12.16
N ASN A 142 -6.17 -18.61 -11.17
CA ASN A 142 -6.88 -19.85 -10.84
C ASN A 142 -8.20 -20.00 -11.60
N HIS A 143 -8.69 -18.91 -12.19
CA HIS A 143 -9.93 -18.87 -12.95
C HIS A 143 -9.68 -18.71 -14.45
N VAL A 144 -10.45 -19.44 -15.27
CA VAL A 144 -10.34 -19.40 -16.75
C VAL A 144 -11.12 -18.21 -17.34
N GLY A 145 -11.63 -17.34 -16.52
CA GLY A 145 -12.34 -16.13 -16.92
C GLY A 145 -11.50 -15.20 -17.78
N VAL A 146 -12.13 -14.21 -18.36
CA VAL A 146 -11.48 -13.25 -19.25
C VAL A 146 -10.70 -12.28 -18.38
N VAL A 147 -9.37 -12.42 -18.34
CA VAL A 147 -8.48 -11.37 -17.90
C VAL A 147 -8.01 -10.64 -19.14
N TYR A 148 -8.19 -9.36 -19.12
CA TYR A 148 -7.90 -8.53 -20.27
C TYR A 148 -6.49 -7.99 -20.25
N GLU A 149 -5.98 -7.69 -19.05
CA GLU A 149 -4.69 -7.07 -18.86
C GLU A 149 -4.12 -7.34 -17.46
N ALA A 150 -2.82 -7.46 -17.38
CA ALA A 150 -2.09 -7.36 -16.13
C ALA A 150 -0.99 -6.31 -16.28
N SER A 151 -0.73 -5.58 -15.22
CA SER A 151 0.30 -4.54 -15.21
C SER A 151 1.17 -4.68 -13.97
N MET A 152 2.45 -4.43 -14.13
CA MET A 152 3.36 -4.14 -13.05
C MET A 152 3.37 -2.63 -12.80
N TRP A 153 3.34 -2.25 -11.54
CA TRP A 153 3.58 -0.89 -11.12
C TRP A 153 4.85 -0.84 -10.27
N TYR A 154 5.69 0.11 -10.51
CA TYR A 154 6.92 0.32 -9.77
C TYR A 154 7.19 1.79 -9.54
N ALA A 155 7.81 2.10 -8.42
CA ALA A 155 8.24 3.45 -8.07
C ALA A 155 9.64 3.40 -7.44
N HIS A 156 10.29 4.54 -7.40
CA HIS A 156 11.56 4.72 -6.72
C HIS A 156 11.36 5.73 -5.59
N SER A 157 11.67 5.31 -4.39
CA SER A 157 11.78 6.26 -3.28
C SER A 157 13.05 7.08 -3.41
N CYS A 158 13.15 8.17 -2.70
CA CYS A 158 14.33 8.99 -2.72
C CYS A 158 14.73 9.50 -1.32
N GLY A 159 15.97 9.93 -1.18
CA GLY A 159 16.51 10.44 0.07
C GLY A 159 17.08 9.37 0.97
N ASN A 160 17.71 9.83 2.04
CA ASN A 160 18.26 9.00 3.09
C ASN A 160 17.71 9.45 4.44
N ASN A 161 17.61 8.52 5.37
CA ASN A 161 17.37 8.81 6.76
C ASN A 161 18.59 9.48 7.41
N VAL A 162 18.43 9.99 8.61
CA VAL A 162 19.50 10.67 9.36
C VAL A 162 20.72 9.76 9.59
N ASP A 163 20.49 8.46 9.73
CA ASP A 163 21.52 7.44 9.92
C ASP A 163 22.21 7.01 8.61
N GLY A 164 21.80 7.59 7.46
CA GLY A 164 22.34 7.28 6.14
C GLY A 164 21.68 6.09 5.43
N THR A 165 20.74 5.40 6.07
CA THR A 165 19.96 4.35 5.40
C THR A 165 19.05 4.91 4.33
N LYS A 166 18.72 4.09 3.31
CA LYS A 166 17.81 4.52 2.25
C LYS A 166 16.41 4.72 2.82
N ARG A 167 15.85 5.89 2.51
CA ARG A 167 14.47 6.21 2.88
C ARG A 167 13.51 5.50 1.93
N ARG A 168 12.47 4.88 2.47
CA ARG A 168 11.38 4.29 1.69
C ARG A 168 10.14 5.18 1.74
N ASP A 169 10.25 6.38 1.22
CA ASP A 169 9.23 7.41 1.27
C ASP A 169 8.55 7.55 -0.10
N PHE A 170 7.29 7.13 -0.18
CA PHE A 170 6.47 7.19 -1.37
C PHE A 170 5.35 8.23 -1.27
N ARG A 171 5.25 8.97 -0.17
CA ARG A 171 4.23 10.02 0.01
C ARG A 171 4.30 11.05 -1.11
N ILE A 172 3.14 11.45 -1.62
CA ILE A 172 3.09 12.53 -2.63
C ILE A 172 3.56 13.87 -2.07
N ALA A 173 3.35 14.10 -0.77
CA ALA A 173 3.76 15.31 -0.08
C ALA A 173 4.46 14.97 1.24
N ASN A 174 5.54 15.68 1.51
CA ASN A 174 6.23 15.64 2.80
C ASN A 174 6.64 17.05 3.24
N MET A 175 7.09 17.21 4.47
CA MET A 175 7.54 18.50 5.03
C MET A 175 9.07 18.63 5.10
N ASP A 176 9.80 17.80 4.37
CA ASP A 176 11.26 17.84 4.35
C ASP A 176 11.79 19.15 3.75
N GLN A 177 12.71 19.80 4.46
CA GLN A 177 13.35 21.00 3.97
C GLN A 177 14.89 20.82 3.95
N PRO A 178 15.55 21.04 2.84
CA PRO A 178 15.00 21.38 1.51
C PRO A 178 14.28 20.20 0.85
N CYS A 179 13.37 20.47 -0.10
CA CYS A 179 12.66 19.45 -0.85
C CYS A 179 13.62 18.52 -1.60
N ALA A 180 13.89 17.33 -1.05
CA ALA A 180 14.92 16.43 -1.57
C ALA A 180 14.42 15.62 -2.78
N CYS A 181 13.13 15.28 -2.81
CA CYS A 181 12.53 14.35 -3.77
C CYS A 181 11.66 14.99 -4.84
N GLY A 182 11.58 16.31 -4.86
CA GLY A 182 10.85 17.08 -5.88
C GLY A 182 11.63 17.20 -7.19
N ILE A 183 10.95 17.11 -8.33
CA ILE A 183 11.56 17.38 -9.65
C ILE A 183 11.95 18.87 -9.76
N PHE A 184 11.18 19.76 -9.12
CA PHE A 184 11.31 21.20 -9.22
C PHE A 184 11.45 21.91 -7.87
N ASN A 185 11.77 21.23 -6.80
CA ASN A 185 11.78 21.83 -5.44
C ASN A 185 10.51 22.67 -5.17
N ILE A 186 9.36 22.17 -5.63
CA ILE A 186 8.09 22.86 -5.40
C ILE A 186 7.78 22.76 -3.92
N SER A 187 7.74 23.90 -3.26
CA SER A 187 7.30 24.02 -1.88
C SER A 187 6.09 24.94 -1.83
N TYR A 188 5.04 24.47 -1.20
CA TYR A 188 3.83 25.26 -0.93
C TYR A 188 3.47 25.10 0.56
N GLU A 189 3.39 26.19 1.27
CA GLU A 189 3.05 26.21 2.72
C GLU A 189 3.92 25.26 3.58
N GLY A 190 5.16 25.02 3.18
CA GLY A 190 6.08 24.11 3.89
C GLY A 190 6.08 22.67 3.37
N TYR A 191 5.15 22.30 2.50
CA TYR A 191 5.11 20.96 1.90
C TYR A 191 5.94 20.89 0.63
N CYS A 192 6.60 19.75 0.46
CA CYS A 192 7.33 19.39 -0.74
C CYS A 192 6.54 18.37 -1.57
N ALA A 193 6.34 18.64 -2.85
CA ALA A 193 5.77 17.66 -3.76
C ALA A 193 6.83 16.61 -4.16
N ASN A 194 6.56 15.34 -3.87
CA ASN A 194 7.47 14.23 -4.10
C ASN A 194 7.17 13.53 -5.44
N LEU A 195 7.36 14.24 -6.55
CA LEU A 195 7.01 13.75 -7.88
C LEU A 195 7.95 12.65 -8.41
N LYS A 196 9.08 12.38 -7.76
CA LYS A 196 10.00 11.30 -8.14
C LYS A 196 9.49 9.93 -7.70
N SER A 197 8.62 9.87 -6.70
CA SER A 197 8.02 8.63 -6.21
C SER A 197 6.76 8.20 -6.97
N MET A 198 6.40 8.90 -8.06
CA MET A 198 5.27 8.50 -8.90
C MET A 198 5.46 7.09 -9.45
N TRP A 199 4.42 6.29 -9.35
CA TRP A 199 4.40 4.92 -9.85
C TRP A 199 4.30 4.90 -11.38
N THR A 200 5.14 4.09 -11.99
CA THR A 200 5.18 3.87 -13.43
C THR A 200 4.55 2.52 -13.76
N ARG A 201 3.68 2.51 -14.78
CA ARG A 201 3.00 1.31 -15.25
C ARG A 201 3.74 0.64 -16.39
N GLU A 202 3.81 -0.68 -16.34
CA GLU A 202 4.29 -1.52 -17.41
C GLU A 202 3.29 -2.66 -17.64
N ILE A 203 2.82 -2.83 -18.88
CA ILE A 203 1.90 -3.90 -19.23
C ILE A 203 2.68 -5.21 -19.36
N LEU A 204 2.15 -6.27 -18.76
CA LEU A 204 2.78 -7.58 -18.73
C LEU A 204 2.24 -8.48 -19.82
N ASP A 205 3.15 -9.21 -20.47
CA ASP A 205 2.80 -10.25 -21.40
C ASP A 205 2.20 -11.46 -20.65
N GLN A 206 1.18 -12.07 -21.30
CA GLN A 206 0.56 -13.27 -20.80
C GLN A 206 1.33 -14.51 -21.28
N GLU A 207 1.63 -15.40 -20.36
CA GLU A 207 2.17 -16.73 -20.63
C GLU A 207 1.15 -17.83 -20.28
N ILE A 208 1.25 -18.99 -20.93
CA ILE A 208 0.51 -20.19 -20.52
C ILE A 208 1.49 -21.20 -19.94
N VAL A 209 1.45 -21.37 -18.64
CA VAL A 209 2.31 -22.31 -17.91
C VAL A 209 1.43 -23.42 -17.33
N LYS A 210 1.67 -24.66 -17.75
CA LYS A 210 0.89 -25.84 -17.32
C LYS A 210 -0.64 -25.65 -17.49
N GLY A 211 -1.05 -24.98 -18.57
CA GLY A 211 -2.46 -24.70 -18.87
C GLY A 211 -3.10 -23.57 -18.07
N LYS A 212 -2.34 -22.86 -17.24
CA LYS A 212 -2.81 -21.69 -16.49
C LYS A 212 -2.22 -20.40 -17.04
N ARG A 213 -3.00 -19.33 -17.01
CA ARG A 213 -2.51 -17.99 -17.34
C ARG A 213 -1.58 -17.50 -16.25
N THR A 214 -0.40 -17.07 -16.65
CA THR A 214 0.66 -16.61 -15.76
C THR A 214 1.21 -15.31 -16.29
N PHE A 215 1.49 -14.40 -15.39
CA PHE A 215 2.13 -13.12 -15.66
C PHE A 215 3.40 -13.03 -14.82
N ARG A 216 4.47 -12.50 -15.41
CA ARG A 216 5.74 -12.30 -14.72
C ARG A 216 6.12 -10.84 -14.75
N ALA A 217 6.52 -10.35 -13.61
CA ALA A 217 7.11 -9.03 -13.45
C ALA A 217 8.48 -9.21 -12.79
N SER A 218 9.50 -8.58 -13.32
CA SER A 218 10.82 -8.57 -12.71
C SER A 218 11.44 -7.19 -12.90
N ARG A 219 11.86 -6.59 -11.81
CA ARG A 219 12.66 -5.39 -11.85
C ARG A 219 13.71 -5.47 -10.77
N GLN A 220 14.95 -5.47 -11.20
CA GLN A 220 16.03 -5.39 -10.23
C GLN A 220 16.02 -4.03 -9.56
N PRO A 221 16.27 -3.98 -8.25
CA PRO A 221 16.56 -2.72 -7.57
C PRO A 221 17.67 -1.98 -8.34
N LEU A 222 17.59 -0.66 -8.39
CA LEU A 222 18.71 0.12 -8.93
C LEU A 222 19.92 -0.15 -8.03
N GLU A 223 21.02 -0.55 -8.63
CA GLU A 223 22.30 -0.54 -7.94
C GLU A 223 22.65 0.91 -7.61
N ASP A 224 23.03 1.15 -6.36
CA ASP A 224 23.42 2.47 -5.83
C ASP A 224 24.74 3.00 -6.39
#